data_3987e532c04b85aa0af07ef325216a7c
#
_entry.id   3987e532c04b85aa0af07ef325216a7c
#
_cell.length_a   1.000
_cell.length_b   1.000
_cell.length_c   1.000
_cell.angle_alpha   90.00
_cell.angle_beta   90.00
_cell.angle_gamma   90.00
#
_symmetry.space_group_name_H-M   'P 1'
#
loop_
_entity.id
_entity.type
_entity.pdbx_description
1 polymer ?
#
loop_
_entity_poly.entity_id
_entity_poly.type
_entity_poly.pdbx_seq_one_letter_code
_entity_poly.pdbx_strand_id
1 'polypeptide(L)'
;MKLAAAFILFLLPTMMFSQSNNESTDKHALEEAQIRRSEAARPLIIFITADWCSYCKLMKKKVFGNANVATQIESDFYFAELNGGYTKPIKWEGKTYWFAPTGAGTGTHELALHLGAVNGKLTYPTMVILDENSKVLFRYGGFLTAMEMFKILDTVKSER
;
A
#
# COMPACT_ATOMS: atom_id res chain seq x y z
N MET A 1 64.93 31.80 -7.63
CA MET A 1 63.47 32.02 -7.62
C MET A 1 62.82 30.70 -7.97
N LYS A 2 62.24 30.01 -6.99
CA LYS A 2 61.55 28.73 -7.15
C LYS A 2 60.04 28.97 -6.95
N LEU A 3 59.26 28.86 -7.99
CA LEU A 3 57.79 28.91 -7.92
C LEU A 3 57.28 27.52 -7.51
N ALA A 4 56.66 27.44 -6.35
CA ALA A 4 55.92 26.27 -5.90
C ALA A 4 54.49 26.37 -6.40
N ALA A 5 54.12 25.45 -7.29
CA ALA A 5 52.74 25.31 -7.77
C ALA A 5 51.95 24.51 -6.73
N ALA A 6 51.00 25.16 -6.06
CA ALA A 6 50.05 24.50 -5.15
C ALA A 6 48.94 23.84 -5.97
N PHE A 7 48.86 22.50 -5.95
CA PHE A 7 47.80 21.70 -6.52
C PHE A 7 46.63 21.68 -5.51
N ILE A 8 45.59 22.44 -5.78
CA ILE A 8 44.35 22.39 -4.98
C ILE A 8 43.52 21.20 -5.48
N LEU A 9 43.51 20.11 -4.71
CA LEU A 9 42.68 18.93 -4.95
C LEU A 9 41.23 19.25 -4.55
N PHE A 10 40.37 19.50 -5.55
CA PHE A 10 38.94 19.74 -5.34
C PHE A 10 38.24 18.41 -5.05
N LEU A 11 38.00 18.12 -3.76
CA LEU A 11 37.16 17.01 -3.31
C LEU A 11 35.69 17.37 -3.57
N LEU A 12 35.14 16.86 -4.67
CA LEU A 12 33.70 16.89 -4.92
C LEU A 12 33.00 15.86 -4.00
N PRO A 13 32.01 16.27 -3.19
CA PRO A 13 31.20 15.30 -2.46
C PRO A 13 30.31 14.55 -3.43
N THR A 14 30.54 13.25 -3.59
CA THR A 14 29.63 12.34 -4.27
C THR A 14 28.33 12.24 -3.44
N MET A 15 27.31 12.98 -3.87
CA MET A 15 25.95 12.79 -3.36
C MET A 15 25.50 11.38 -3.76
N MET A 16 25.58 10.43 -2.82
CA MET A 16 24.91 9.14 -2.96
C MET A 16 23.40 9.40 -2.91
N PHE A 17 22.76 9.39 -4.07
CA PHE A 17 21.31 9.28 -4.18
C PHE A 17 20.93 7.90 -3.64
N SER A 18 20.48 7.86 -2.38
CA SER A 18 19.81 6.69 -1.81
C SER A 18 18.49 6.52 -2.54
N GLN A 19 18.42 5.58 -3.47
CA GLN A 19 17.16 5.12 -4.05
C GLN A 19 16.42 4.38 -2.92
N SER A 20 15.46 5.05 -2.30
CA SER A 20 14.53 4.46 -1.39
C SER A 20 13.71 3.41 -2.15
N ASN A 21 14.02 2.14 -1.94
CA ASN A 21 13.27 1.04 -2.52
C ASN A 21 11.89 0.99 -1.88
N ASN A 22 10.84 1.34 -2.63
CA ASN A 22 9.43 1.21 -2.26
C ASN A 22 9.04 -0.24 -1.87
N GLU A 23 9.88 -1.19 -2.17
CA GLU A 23 9.65 -2.62 -2.03
C GLU A 23 9.57 -3.13 -0.58
N SER A 24 10.19 -2.42 0.37
CA SER A 24 10.13 -2.78 1.79
C SER A 24 8.91 -2.21 2.50
N THR A 25 8.30 -1.15 1.96
CA THR A 25 7.25 -0.37 2.62
C THR A 25 5.94 -1.14 2.73
N ASP A 26 5.53 -1.87 1.68
CA ASP A 26 4.24 -2.58 1.64
C ASP A 26 4.17 -3.73 2.65
N LYS A 27 5.24 -4.53 2.76
CA LYS A 27 5.32 -5.64 3.71
C LYS A 27 5.27 -5.13 5.15
N HIS A 28 6.07 -4.11 5.47
CA HIS A 28 6.12 -3.52 6.82
C HIS A 28 4.80 -2.87 7.20
N ALA A 29 4.13 -2.17 6.29
CA ALA A 29 2.83 -1.57 6.54
C ALA A 29 1.75 -2.61 6.85
N LEU A 30 1.74 -3.74 6.14
CA LEU A 30 0.81 -4.84 6.40
C LEU A 30 1.11 -5.56 7.72
N GLU A 31 2.38 -5.85 8.02
CA GLU A 31 2.80 -6.47 9.28
C GLU A 31 2.49 -5.55 10.46
N GLU A 32 2.80 -4.26 10.36
CA GLU A 32 2.49 -3.27 11.38
C GLU A 32 0.97 -3.15 11.61
N ALA A 33 0.17 -3.11 10.54
CA ALA A 33 -1.28 -3.07 10.64
C ALA A 33 -1.85 -4.30 11.36
N GLN A 34 -1.31 -5.50 11.12
CA GLN A 34 -1.71 -6.72 11.84
C GLN A 34 -1.39 -6.61 13.34
N ILE A 35 -0.21 -6.10 13.72
CA ILE A 35 0.19 -5.91 15.12
C ILE A 35 -0.72 -4.89 15.79
N ARG A 36 -0.92 -3.72 15.19
CA ARG A 36 -1.77 -2.66 15.75
C ARG A 36 -3.21 -3.09 15.94
N ARG A 37 -3.76 -3.92 15.05
CA ARG A 37 -5.11 -4.46 15.18
C ARG A 37 -5.25 -5.39 16.38
N SER A 38 -4.20 -6.09 16.79
CA SER A 38 -4.21 -6.92 18.00
C SER A 38 -4.19 -6.11 19.30
N GLU A 39 -3.69 -4.86 19.24
CA GLU A 39 -3.61 -3.95 20.38
C GLU A 39 -4.85 -3.06 20.54
N ALA A 40 -5.42 -2.61 19.42
CA ALA A 40 -6.59 -1.76 19.39
C ALA A 40 -7.52 -2.14 18.22
N ALA A 41 -8.75 -2.51 18.56
CA ALA A 41 -9.75 -2.95 17.59
C ALA A 41 -10.19 -1.80 16.67
N ARG A 42 -9.61 -1.73 15.48
CA ARG A 42 -10.02 -0.83 14.38
C ARG A 42 -10.07 -1.59 13.07
N PRO A 43 -10.98 -1.25 12.14
CA PRO A 43 -10.96 -1.82 10.80
C PRO A 43 -9.66 -1.49 10.07
N LEU A 44 -9.24 -2.38 9.21
CA LEU A 44 -8.09 -2.21 8.35
C LEU A 44 -8.53 -2.01 6.91
N ILE A 45 -8.12 -0.89 6.33
CA ILE A 45 -8.21 -0.64 4.90
C ILE A 45 -6.96 -1.21 4.24
N ILE A 46 -7.16 -2.09 3.26
CA ILE A 46 -6.08 -2.56 2.38
C ILE A 46 -6.35 -2.03 0.98
N PHE A 47 -5.45 -1.16 0.51
CA PHE A 47 -5.49 -0.59 -0.83
C PHE A 47 -4.58 -1.40 -1.75
N ILE A 48 -5.18 -2.21 -2.63
CA ILE A 48 -4.45 -3.09 -3.53
C ILE A 48 -4.15 -2.35 -4.84
N THR A 49 -2.87 -2.27 -5.17
CA THR A 49 -2.32 -1.47 -6.27
C THR A 49 -1.45 -2.30 -7.21
N ALA A 50 -1.00 -1.67 -8.31
CA ALA A 50 0.09 -2.14 -9.15
C ALA A 50 0.88 -0.94 -9.68
N ASP A 51 2.18 -1.10 -9.94
CA ASP A 51 3.08 0.00 -10.33
C ASP A 51 2.65 0.71 -11.62
N TRP A 52 2.11 -0.05 -12.56
CA TRP A 52 1.59 0.44 -13.84
C TRP A 52 0.19 1.06 -13.74
N CYS A 53 -0.48 0.98 -12.59
CA CYS A 53 -1.87 1.38 -12.43
C CYS A 53 -2.04 2.90 -12.30
N SER A 54 -2.44 3.58 -13.37
CA SER A 54 -2.67 5.03 -13.40
C SER A 54 -3.80 5.48 -12.48
N TYR A 55 -4.89 4.70 -12.41
CA TYR A 55 -6.02 4.96 -11.50
C TYR A 55 -5.63 4.80 -10.03
N CYS A 56 -4.70 3.91 -9.70
CA CYS A 56 -4.16 3.78 -8.34
C CYS A 56 -3.43 5.06 -7.92
N LYS A 57 -2.56 5.58 -8.81
CA LYS A 57 -1.85 6.85 -8.59
C LYS A 57 -2.83 8.02 -8.44
N LEU A 58 -3.89 8.03 -9.24
CA LEU A 58 -4.93 9.05 -9.15
C LEU A 58 -5.70 8.97 -7.82
N MET A 59 -6.07 7.78 -7.35
CA MET A 59 -6.72 7.59 -6.05
C MET A 59 -5.82 8.04 -4.90
N LYS A 60 -4.54 7.68 -4.90
CA LYS A 60 -3.59 8.16 -3.89
C LYS A 60 -3.60 9.68 -3.80
N LYS A 61 -3.52 10.37 -4.94
CA LYS A 61 -3.45 11.84 -4.99
C LYS A 61 -4.78 12.53 -4.66
N LYS A 62 -5.90 12.04 -5.22
CA LYS A 62 -7.19 12.76 -5.20
C LYS A 62 -8.15 12.27 -4.14
N VAL A 63 -8.05 11.02 -3.72
CA VAL A 63 -8.97 10.41 -2.74
C VAL A 63 -8.30 10.36 -1.38
N PHE A 64 -7.20 9.65 -1.23
CA PHE A 64 -6.49 9.58 0.06
C PHE A 64 -5.78 10.89 0.43
N GLY A 65 -5.43 11.75 -0.53
CA GLY A 65 -4.97 13.12 -0.28
C GLY A 65 -6.08 14.14 -0.02
N ASN A 66 -7.37 13.74 -0.04
CA ASN A 66 -8.48 14.61 0.38
C ASN A 66 -8.51 14.72 1.90
N ALA A 67 -8.55 15.93 2.44
CA ALA A 67 -8.43 16.18 3.87
C ALA A 67 -9.49 15.43 4.70
N ASN A 68 -10.75 15.41 4.26
CA ASN A 68 -11.82 14.73 5.01
C ASN A 68 -11.62 13.21 5.04
N VAL A 69 -11.23 12.62 3.90
CA VAL A 69 -10.94 11.18 3.80
C VAL A 69 -9.72 10.82 4.65
N ALA A 70 -8.64 11.60 4.54
CA ALA A 70 -7.41 11.38 5.31
C ALA A 70 -7.69 11.44 6.82
N THR A 71 -8.36 12.47 7.30
CA THR A 71 -8.72 12.62 8.72
C THR A 71 -9.55 11.44 9.22
N GLN A 72 -10.53 10.98 8.43
CA GLN A 72 -11.38 9.86 8.82
C GLN A 72 -10.59 8.54 8.87
N ILE A 73 -9.69 8.31 7.91
CA ILE A 73 -8.79 7.14 7.91
C ILE A 73 -7.89 7.18 9.16
N GLU A 74 -7.23 8.29 9.44
CA GLU A 74 -6.30 8.42 10.56
C GLU A 74 -7.00 8.20 11.92
N SER A 75 -8.23 8.68 12.08
CA SER A 75 -8.97 8.58 13.34
C SER A 75 -9.57 7.19 13.58
N ASP A 76 -10.12 6.55 12.55
CA ASP A 76 -11.05 5.44 12.72
C ASP A 76 -10.56 4.11 12.12
N PHE A 77 -9.52 4.13 11.29
CA PHE A 77 -9.04 2.96 10.55
C PHE A 77 -7.52 2.77 10.68
N TYR A 78 -7.08 1.55 10.43
CA TYR A 78 -5.71 1.29 9.99
C TYR A 78 -5.67 1.29 8.47
N PHE A 79 -4.53 1.66 7.89
CA PHE A 79 -4.35 1.70 6.44
C PHE A 79 -3.06 1.00 6.03
N ALA A 80 -3.15 0.12 5.06
CA ALA A 80 -2.00 -0.50 4.41
C ALA A 80 -2.20 -0.54 2.90
N GLU A 81 -1.10 -0.39 2.16
CA GLU A 81 -1.05 -0.60 0.73
C GLU A 81 -0.47 -1.98 0.45
N LEU A 82 -1.01 -2.67 -0.56
CA LEU A 82 -0.52 -3.94 -1.05
C LEU A 82 -0.32 -3.87 -2.56
N ASN A 83 0.94 -3.87 -2.99
CA ASN A 83 1.26 -3.97 -4.41
C ASN A 83 1.04 -5.41 -4.89
N GLY A 84 0.10 -5.61 -5.81
CA GLY A 84 -0.17 -6.92 -6.39
C GLY A 84 0.96 -7.51 -7.23
N GLY A 85 1.95 -6.68 -7.63
CA GLY A 85 3.18 -7.11 -8.29
C GLY A 85 4.34 -7.40 -7.33
N TYR A 86 4.15 -7.31 -6.02
CA TYR A 86 5.21 -7.57 -5.03
C TYR A 86 5.69 -9.03 -5.13
N THR A 87 7.01 -9.23 -5.22
CA THR A 87 7.58 -10.54 -5.56
C THR A 87 8.05 -11.37 -4.38
N LYS A 88 8.19 -10.76 -3.19
CA LYS A 88 8.66 -11.48 -1.99
C LYS A 88 7.48 -12.04 -1.18
N PRO A 89 7.70 -13.10 -0.39
CA PRO A 89 6.63 -13.67 0.43
C PRO A 89 6.13 -12.69 1.50
N ILE A 90 4.81 -12.71 1.73
CA ILE A 90 4.14 -11.97 2.80
C ILE A 90 3.46 -12.96 3.73
N LYS A 91 3.70 -12.79 5.04
CA LYS A 91 3.00 -13.55 6.07
C LYS A 91 1.74 -12.79 6.50
N TRP A 92 0.58 -13.41 6.34
CA TRP A 92 -0.71 -12.86 6.71
C TRP A 92 -1.50 -13.89 7.49
N GLU A 93 -1.92 -13.57 8.71
CA GLU A 93 -2.70 -14.45 9.61
C GLU A 93 -2.12 -15.87 9.75
N GLY A 94 -0.82 -15.95 9.97
CA GLY A 94 -0.11 -17.21 10.17
C GLY A 94 0.20 -17.98 8.88
N LYS A 95 -0.38 -17.61 7.74
CA LYS A 95 -0.12 -18.22 6.44
C LYS A 95 0.86 -17.37 5.62
N THR A 96 1.75 -18.02 4.88
CA THR A 96 2.65 -17.35 3.93
C THR A 96 2.05 -17.40 2.52
N TYR A 97 1.99 -16.24 1.88
CA TYR A 97 1.54 -16.06 0.51
C TYR A 97 2.72 -15.67 -0.36
N TRP A 98 2.73 -16.16 -1.59
CA TRP A 98 3.81 -16.00 -2.53
C TRP A 98 3.38 -15.20 -3.76
N PHE A 99 4.35 -14.75 -4.53
CA PHE A 99 4.09 -14.22 -5.86
C PHE A 99 3.84 -15.38 -6.82
N ALA A 100 2.74 -15.34 -7.57
CA ALA A 100 2.36 -16.32 -8.59
C ALA A 100 2.70 -15.76 -9.98
N PRO A 101 3.81 -16.17 -10.61
CA PRO A 101 4.17 -15.72 -11.95
C PRO A 101 3.20 -16.29 -12.99
N THR A 102 2.82 -15.47 -13.97
CA THR A 102 1.99 -15.86 -15.11
C THR A 102 2.72 -15.77 -16.45
N GLY A 103 3.96 -15.27 -16.46
CA GLY A 103 4.83 -15.13 -17.62
C GLY A 103 6.11 -14.36 -17.26
N ALA A 104 6.93 -14.07 -18.25
CA ALA A 104 8.17 -13.30 -18.04
C ALA A 104 7.86 -11.89 -17.51
N GLY A 105 8.27 -11.61 -16.28
CA GLY A 105 8.05 -10.31 -15.63
C GLY A 105 6.59 -9.98 -15.29
N THR A 106 5.68 -10.97 -15.39
CA THR A 106 4.25 -10.80 -15.08
C THR A 106 3.80 -11.79 -14.04
N GLY A 107 2.84 -11.41 -13.23
CA GLY A 107 2.27 -12.25 -12.18
C GLY A 107 1.47 -11.43 -11.19
N THR A 108 0.93 -12.11 -10.19
CA THR A 108 0.16 -11.46 -9.12
C THR A 108 0.49 -12.12 -7.78
N HIS A 109 0.61 -11.32 -6.75
CA HIS A 109 0.82 -11.83 -5.41
C HIS A 109 -0.44 -12.53 -4.90
N GLU A 110 -0.30 -13.75 -4.37
CA GLU A 110 -1.43 -14.56 -3.90
C GLU A 110 -2.26 -13.88 -2.82
N LEU A 111 -1.63 -13.07 -1.95
CA LEU A 111 -2.34 -12.30 -0.93
C LEU A 111 -3.26 -11.24 -1.55
N ALA A 112 -2.82 -10.58 -2.63
CA ALA A 112 -3.65 -9.62 -3.35
C ALA A 112 -4.86 -10.29 -4.00
N LEU A 113 -4.69 -11.49 -4.55
CA LEU A 113 -5.80 -12.31 -5.05
C LEU A 113 -6.73 -12.75 -3.92
N HIS A 114 -6.18 -13.25 -2.82
CA HIS A 114 -6.95 -13.73 -1.67
C HIS A 114 -7.84 -12.63 -1.07
N LEU A 115 -7.28 -11.44 -0.86
CA LEU A 115 -8.01 -10.32 -0.26
C LEU A 115 -8.92 -9.59 -1.25
N GLY A 116 -8.43 -9.35 -2.48
CA GLY A 116 -9.02 -8.41 -3.41
C GLY A 116 -9.85 -9.01 -4.54
N ALA A 117 -9.72 -10.31 -4.84
CA ALA A 117 -10.43 -10.89 -5.97
C ALA A 117 -11.95 -10.96 -5.72
N VAL A 118 -12.72 -10.57 -6.74
CA VAL A 118 -14.18 -10.75 -6.82
C VAL A 118 -14.46 -11.72 -7.96
N ASN A 119 -15.16 -12.80 -7.67
CA ASN A 119 -15.42 -13.88 -8.64
C ASN A 119 -14.14 -14.41 -9.32
N GLY A 120 -13.05 -14.54 -8.53
CA GLY A 120 -11.74 -15.02 -9.00
C GLY A 120 -10.93 -14.02 -9.81
N LYS A 121 -11.41 -12.79 -10.00
CA LYS A 121 -10.73 -11.74 -10.76
C LYS A 121 -10.31 -10.59 -9.87
N LEU A 122 -9.01 -10.26 -9.89
CA LEU A 122 -8.48 -9.05 -9.27
C LEU A 122 -8.42 -7.91 -10.30
N THR A 123 -8.86 -6.74 -9.90
CA THR A 123 -8.73 -5.49 -10.67
C THR A 123 -7.91 -4.48 -9.89
N TYR A 124 -7.39 -3.44 -10.58
CA TYR A 124 -6.63 -2.37 -9.94
C TYR A 124 -7.23 -1.00 -10.30
N PRO A 125 -7.39 -0.11 -9.30
CA PRO A 125 -7.22 -0.34 -7.86
C PRO A 125 -8.30 -1.24 -7.28
N THR A 126 -8.02 -1.92 -6.18
CA THR A 126 -9.04 -2.57 -5.34
C THR A 126 -8.90 -2.07 -3.90
N MET A 127 -10.02 -1.79 -3.26
CA MET A 127 -10.10 -1.47 -1.85
C MET A 127 -10.81 -2.58 -1.09
N VAL A 128 -10.22 -2.99 0.03
CA VAL A 128 -10.78 -3.96 0.95
C VAL A 128 -10.81 -3.34 2.34
N ILE A 129 -11.90 -3.47 3.07
CA ILE A 129 -11.98 -3.10 4.49
C ILE A 129 -12.27 -4.36 5.28
N LEU A 130 -11.44 -4.65 6.26
CA LEU A 130 -11.55 -5.80 7.16
C LEU A 130 -11.90 -5.33 8.57
N ASP A 131 -12.75 -6.09 9.27
CA ASP A 131 -12.94 -5.92 10.72
C ASP A 131 -11.72 -6.43 11.52
N GLU A 132 -11.80 -6.38 12.83
CA GLU A 132 -10.76 -6.86 13.76
C GLU A 132 -10.51 -8.38 13.64
N ASN A 133 -11.47 -9.15 13.15
CA ASN A 133 -11.38 -10.60 12.94
C ASN A 133 -11.03 -10.98 11.49
N SER A 134 -10.60 -10.01 10.68
CA SER A 134 -10.29 -10.15 9.26
C SER A 134 -11.47 -10.54 8.36
N LYS A 135 -12.69 -10.39 8.85
CA LYS A 135 -13.89 -10.51 8.04
C LYS A 135 -13.98 -9.32 7.09
N VAL A 136 -14.27 -9.56 5.83
CA VAL A 136 -14.47 -8.50 4.83
C VAL A 136 -15.78 -7.76 5.12
N LEU A 137 -15.66 -6.48 5.47
CA LEU A 137 -16.78 -5.54 5.62
C LEU A 137 -17.12 -4.89 4.27
N PHE A 138 -16.11 -4.57 3.48
CA PHE A 138 -16.27 -3.95 2.17
C PHE A 138 -15.19 -4.42 1.21
N ARG A 139 -15.55 -4.61 -0.06
CA ARG A 139 -14.61 -4.90 -1.15
C ARG A 139 -15.11 -4.29 -2.44
N TYR A 140 -14.25 -3.52 -3.10
CA TYR A 140 -14.58 -2.89 -4.37
C TYR A 140 -13.35 -2.82 -5.28
N GLY A 141 -13.50 -3.30 -6.50
CA GLY A 141 -12.47 -3.22 -7.54
C GLY A 141 -12.82 -2.12 -8.54
N GLY A 142 -12.06 -1.04 -8.52
CA GLY A 142 -12.24 0.11 -9.39
C GLY A 142 -11.89 1.43 -8.70
N PHE A 143 -11.98 2.52 -9.47
CA PHE A 143 -11.77 3.86 -8.96
C PHE A 143 -12.97 4.33 -8.13
N LEU A 144 -12.69 4.91 -6.96
CA LEU A 144 -13.67 5.60 -6.12
C LEU A 144 -13.32 7.08 -6.07
N THR A 145 -14.33 7.93 -6.08
CA THR A 145 -14.17 9.37 -5.81
C THR A 145 -13.98 9.61 -4.30
N ALA A 146 -13.48 10.78 -3.92
CA ALA A 146 -13.34 11.14 -2.50
C ALA A 146 -14.68 11.14 -1.75
N MET A 147 -15.78 11.55 -2.43
CA MET A 147 -17.12 11.53 -1.85
C MET A 147 -17.64 10.11 -1.60
N GLU A 148 -17.46 9.21 -2.56
CA GLU A 148 -17.82 7.79 -2.39
C GLU A 148 -17.01 7.15 -1.28
N MET A 149 -15.70 7.37 -1.27
CA MET A 149 -14.83 6.89 -0.22
C MET A 149 -15.29 7.36 1.15
N PHE A 150 -15.53 8.66 1.33
CA PHE A 150 -16.00 9.23 2.59
C PHE A 150 -17.29 8.56 3.07
N LYS A 151 -18.27 8.39 2.18
CA LYS A 151 -19.54 7.72 2.51
C LYS A 151 -19.35 6.25 2.91
N ILE A 152 -18.48 5.51 2.21
CA ILE A 152 -18.17 4.10 2.53
C ILE A 152 -17.55 4.01 3.93
N LEU A 153 -16.56 4.86 4.24
CA LEU A 153 -15.92 4.88 5.54
C LEU A 153 -16.90 5.23 6.67
N ASP A 154 -17.78 6.21 6.43
CA ASP A 154 -18.83 6.61 7.38
C ASP A 154 -19.81 5.47 7.65
N THR A 155 -20.27 4.77 6.61
CA THR A 155 -21.14 3.59 6.75
C THR A 155 -20.44 2.48 7.55
N VAL A 156 -19.23 2.10 7.19
CA VAL A 156 -18.47 1.05 7.91
C VAL A 156 -18.27 1.43 9.37
N LYS A 157 -18.05 2.71 9.68
CA LYS A 157 -17.93 3.19 11.05
C LYS A 157 -19.24 3.09 11.84
N SER A 158 -20.38 3.40 11.21
CA SER A 158 -21.69 3.43 11.87
C SER A 158 -22.30 2.04 12.13
N GLU A 159 -21.87 1.01 11.40
CA GLU A 159 -22.35 -0.36 11.53
C GLU A 159 -21.61 -1.22 12.57
N ARG A 160 -20.72 -0.59 13.37
CA ARG A 160 -19.85 -1.27 14.37
C ARG A 160 -20.31 -1.11 15.80
#